data_dbbdf663018f14d6b6fa5eeb2b18ba32
#
_entry.id   dbbdf663018f14d6b6fa5eeb2b18ba32
#
_cell.length_a   1.000
_cell.length_b   1.000
_cell.length_c   1.000
_cell.angle_alpha   90.00
_cell.angle_beta   90.00
_cell.angle_gamma   90.00
#
_symmetry.space_group_name_H-M   'P 1'
#
loop_
_entity.id
_entity.type
_entity.pdbx_description
1 polymer ?
#
loop_
_entity_poly.entity_id
_entity_poly.type
_entity_poly.pdbx_seq_one_letter_code
_entity_poly.pdbx_strand_id
1 'polypeptide(L)'
;MAASNQNHLPPGLLESVCTIESNLNPTAIHHHDGNGDSLGICQIKYNTAKSLGFKGTEKDLMDPKTNIKYAAKYLAHQIHRYHGNIQKGLIAYNQGSAKDLTRSKYSDKVIKVYQRRLIACQDYTM
;
A
#
# COMPACT_ATOMS: atom_id res chain seq x y z
N MET A 1 8.13 9.49 -1.25
CA MET A 1 8.62 8.43 -2.14
C MET A 1 8.33 8.80 -3.59
N ALA A 2 9.28 8.56 -4.49
CA ALA A 2 9.12 8.87 -5.91
C ALA A 2 7.93 8.11 -6.54
N ALA A 3 7.68 6.88 -6.11
CA ALA A 3 6.57 6.08 -6.61
C ALA A 3 5.20 6.70 -6.32
N SER A 4 5.05 7.37 -5.17
CA SER A 4 3.82 8.10 -4.83
C SER A 4 3.57 9.23 -5.82
N ASN A 5 4.61 9.99 -6.17
CA ASN A 5 4.49 11.10 -7.11
C ASN A 5 4.09 10.62 -8.50
N GLN A 6 4.70 9.51 -8.98
CA GLN A 6 4.38 8.94 -10.30
C GLN A 6 2.94 8.47 -10.41
N ASN A 7 2.34 8.02 -9.32
CA ASN A 7 0.98 7.50 -9.29
C ASN A 7 -0.04 8.49 -8.76
N HIS A 8 0.36 9.74 -8.53
CA HIS A 8 -0.51 10.81 -8.02
C HIS A 8 -1.14 10.48 -6.66
N LEU A 9 -0.43 9.71 -5.83
CA LEU A 9 -0.86 9.42 -4.47
C LEU A 9 -0.59 10.62 -3.56
N PRO A 10 -1.45 10.88 -2.56
CA PRO A 10 -1.14 11.90 -1.56
C PRO A 10 0.21 11.61 -0.90
N PRO A 11 1.08 12.62 -0.75
CA PRO A 11 2.38 12.41 -0.10
C PRO A 11 2.23 11.82 1.31
N GLY A 12 2.98 10.76 1.58
CA GLY A 12 2.96 10.07 2.87
C GLY A 12 1.92 8.96 3.00
N LEU A 13 0.96 8.83 2.08
CA LEU A 13 -0.06 7.79 2.17
C LEU A 13 0.53 6.39 1.98
N LEU A 14 1.35 6.19 0.96
CA LEU A 14 1.98 4.90 0.72
C LEU A 14 2.89 4.47 1.88
N GLU A 15 3.68 5.40 2.41
CA GLU A 15 4.53 5.13 3.58
C GLU A 15 3.69 4.68 4.77
N SER A 16 2.51 5.28 4.95
CA SER A 16 1.59 4.90 6.02
C SER A 16 1.05 3.49 5.83
N VAL A 17 0.71 3.12 4.58
CA VAL A 17 0.31 1.75 4.24
C VAL A 17 1.42 0.76 4.60
N CYS A 18 2.64 1.03 4.15
CA CYS A 18 3.77 0.10 4.36
C CYS A 18 4.17 0.02 5.84
N THR A 19 3.97 1.10 6.60
CA THR A 19 4.17 1.09 8.04
C THR A 19 3.20 0.13 8.72
N ILE A 20 1.92 0.17 8.37
CA ILE A 20 0.93 -0.73 8.94
C ILE A 20 1.14 -2.16 8.44
N GLU A 21 1.52 -2.35 7.17
CA GLU A 21 1.68 -3.68 6.60
C GLU A 21 2.85 -4.46 7.20
N SER A 22 4.01 -3.83 7.37
CA SER A 22 5.22 -4.55 7.78
C SER A 22 6.09 -3.78 8.78
N ASN A 23 5.67 -2.60 9.21
CA ASN A 23 6.52 -1.68 9.95
C ASN A 23 7.79 -1.33 9.18
N LEU A 24 7.65 -1.16 7.86
CA LEU A 24 8.75 -0.87 6.92
C LEU A 24 9.84 -1.94 6.88
N ASN A 25 9.46 -3.21 7.13
CA ASN A 25 10.41 -4.32 7.11
C ASN A 25 10.49 -4.92 5.70
N PRO A 26 11.62 -4.77 4.98
CA PRO A 26 11.73 -5.24 3.59
C PRO A 26 11.78 -6.76 3.47
N THR A 27 11.98 -7.50 4.56
CA THR A 27 12.04 -8.97 4.54
C THR A 27 10.77 -9.63 5.02
N ALA A 28 9.73 -8.85 5.33
CA ALA A 28 8.48 -9.40 5.86
C ALA A 28 7.75 -10.26 4.83
N ILE A 29 7.29 -11.43 5.25
CA ILE A 29 6.47 -12.33 4.45
C ILE A 29 5.33 -12.82 5.33
N HIS A 30 4.08 -12.67 4.87
CA HIS A 30 2.92 -13.22 5.54
C HIS A 30 2.26 -14.27 4.64
N HIS A 31 2.10 -15.46 5.17
CA HIS A 31 1.44 -16.56 4.48
C HIS A 31 -0.07 -16.48 4.69
N HIS A 32 -0.82 -16.60 3.61
CA HIS A 32 -2.28 -16.63 3.64
C HIS A 32 -2.76 -17.95 3.05
N ASP A 33 -3.47 -18.75 3.82
CA ASP A 33 -3.91 -20.08 3.39
C ASP A 33 -4.63 -20.01 2.02
N GLY A 34 -3.95 -20.55 0.99
CA GLY A 34 -4.51 -20.64 -0.37
C GLY A 34 -4.59 -19.34 -1.16
N ASN A 35 -4.24 -18.20 -0.58
CA ASN A 35 -4.42 -16.89 -1.23
C ASN A 35 -3.11 -16.20 -1.62
N GLY A 36 -1.99 -16.96 -1.61
CA GLY A 36 -0.67 -16.42 -1.90
C GLY A 36 -0.10 -15.60 -0.75
N ASP A 37 1.22 -15.43 -0.78
CA ASP A 37 1.94 -14.72 0.27
C ASP A 37 1.93 -13.21 0.00
N SER A 38 1.86 -12.43 1.08
CA SER A 38 2.13 -11.00 1.04
C SER A 38 3.61 -10.77 1.25
N LEU A 39 4.27 -10.03 0.36
CA LEU A 39 5.73 -9.96 0.27
C LEU A 39 6.24 -8.55 0.47
N GLY A 40 7.29 -8.44 1.29
CA GLY A 40 8.15 -7.28 1.36
C GLY A 40 7.61 -6.11 2.16
N ILE A 41 8.25 -4.97 1.95
CA ILE A 41 8.04 -3.77 2.75
C ILE A 41 6.58 -3.26 2.73
N CYS A 42 5.86 -3.44 1.63
CA CYS A 42 4.47 -3.00 1.48
C CYS A 42 3.49 -4.16 1.34
N GLN A 43 3.95 -5.40 1.54
CA GLN A 43 3.11 -6.60 1.61
C GLN A 43 2.21 -6.79 0.37
N ILE A 44 2.80 -6.66 -0.82
CA ILE A 44 2.08 -6.92 -2.07
C ILE A 44 2.21 -8.39 -2.46
N LYS A 45 1.13 -8.96 -3.00
CA LYS A 45 1.14 -10.34 -3.49
C LYS A 45 1.77 -10.42 -4.88
N TYR A 46 2.47 -11.53 -5.14
CA TYR A 46 3.14 -11.76 -6.41
C TYR A 46 2.16 -11.69 -7.60
N ASN A 47 1.03 -12.38 -7.49
CA ASN A 47 0.03 -12.36 -8.57
C ASN A 47 -0.55 -10.97 -8.81
N THR A 48 -0.71 -10.18 -7.77
CA THR A 48 -1.15 -8.79 -7.89
C THR A 48 -0.11 -7.97 -8.66
N ALA A 49 1.15 -8.08 -8.29
CA ALA A 49 2.23 -7.38 -8.99
C ALA A 49 2.30 -7.79 -10.45
N LYS A 50 2.17 -9.09 -10.74
CA LYS A 50 2.17 -9.58 -12.12
C LYS A 50 1.04 -8.98 -12.94
N SER A 51 -0.15 -8.87 -12.37
CA SER A 51 -1.30 -8.27 -13.05
C SER A 51 -1.08 -6.79 -13.37
N LEU A 52 -0.15 -6.16 -12.67
CA LEU A 52 0.22 -4.76 -12.87
C LEU A 52 1.46 -4.58 -13.75
N GLY A 53 1.94 -5.68 -14.36
CA GLY A 53 3.06 -5.63 -15.30
C GLY A 53 4.40 -6.10 -14.77
N PHE A 54 4.47 -6.59 -13.53
CA PHE A 54 5.71 -7.11 -12.96
C PHE A 54 6.12 -8.41 -13.68
N LYS A 55 7.40 -8.51 -14.06
CA LYS A 55 7.92 -9.65 -14.83
C LYS A 55 9.04 -10.41 -14.13
N GLY A 56 9.42 -10.02 -12.92
CA GLY A 56 10.47 -10.70 -12.16
C GLY A 56 9.95 -11.90 -11.36
N THR A 57 10.81 -12.40 -10.48
CA THR A 57 10.49 -13.50 -9.56
C THR A 57 9.94 -12.95 -8.25
N GLU A 58 9.43 -13.85 -7.39
CA GLU A 58 9.02 -13.45 -6.04
C GLU A 58 10.18 -12.83 -5.27
N LYS A 59 11.38 -13.37 -5.42
CA LYS A 59 12.59 -12.81 -4.80
C LYS A 59 12.86 -11.39 -5.28
N ASP A 60 12.69 -11.13 -6.58
CA ASP A 60 12.86 -9.79 -7.14
C ASP A 60 11.84 -8.83 -6.55
N LEU A 61 10.61 -9.29 -6.29
CA LEU A 61 9.56 -8.46 -5.70
C LEU A 61 9.87 -8.08 -4.25
N MET A 62 10.73 -8.83 -3.56
CA MET A 62 11.15 -8.49 -2.20
C MET A 62 12.09 -7.28 -2.16
N ASP A 63 12.71 -6.90 -3.27
CA ASP A 63 13.52 -5.69 -3.33
C ASP A 63 12.66 -4.47 -2.96
N PRO A 64 13.09 -3.64 -1.98
CA PRO A 64 12.25 -2.54 -1.51
C PRO A 64 11.80 -1.57 -2.60
N LYS A 65 12.69 -1.19 -3.51
CA LYS A 65 12.33 -0.27 -4.61
C LYS A 65 11.27 -0.87 -5.53
N THR A 66 11.44 -2.13 -5.89
CA THR A 66 10.50 -2.86 -6.73
C THR A 66 9.16 -3.03 -6.02
N ASN A 67 9.20 -3.44 -4.76
CA ASN A 67 8.01 -3.65 -3.93
C ASN A 67 7.19 -2.35 -3.80
N ILE A 68 7.86 -1.26 -3.47
CA ILE A 68 7.25 0.07 -3.35
C ILE A 68 6.61 0.50 -4.68
N LYS A 69 7.30 0.27 -5.79
CA LYS A 69 6.79 0.64 -7.13
C LYS A 69 5.45 -0.04 -7.42
N TYR A 70 5.37 -1.34 -7.20
CA TYR A 70 4.14 -2.08 -7.51
C TYR A 70 3.06 -1.89 -6.46
N ALA A 71 3.44 -1.68 -5.20
CA ALA A 71 2.49 -1.31 -4.16
C ALA A 71 1.84 0.05 -4.46
N ALA A 72 2.62 1.02 -4.94
CA ALA A 72 2.09 2.33 -5.35
C ALA A 72 1.09 2.19 -6.49
N LYS A 73 1.42 1.39 -7.50
CA LYS A 73 0.51 1.12 -8.62
C LYS A 73 -0.78 0.47 -8.14
N TYR A 74 -0.67 -0.50 -7.25
CA TYR A 74 -1.83 -1.22 -6.73
C TYR A 74 -2.73 -0.30 -5.90
N LEU A 75 -2.15 0.49 -5.00
CA LEU A 75 -2.92 1.43 -4.19
C LEU A 75 -3.63 2.47 -5.06
N ALA A 76 -2.92 3.04 -6.03
CA ALA A 76 -3.50 4.01 -6.95
C ALA A 76 -4.65 3.38 -7.76
N HIS A 77 -4.47 2.15 -8.23
CA HIS A 77 -5.51 1.41 -8.94
C HIS A 77 -6.77 1.25 -8.08
N GLN A 78 -6.61 0.86 -6.82
CA GLN A 78 -7.72 0.65 -5.91
C GLN A 78 -8.43 1.97 -5.56
N ILE A 79 -7.69 3.04 -5.35
CA ILE A 79 -8.30 4.35 -5.09
C ILE A 79 -9.09 4.82 -6.32
N HIS A 80 -8.52 4.67 -7.51
CA HIS A 80 -9.18 5.03 -8.77
C HIS A 80 -10.44 4.20 -9.01
N ARG A 81 -10.40 2.90 -8.70
CA ARG A 81 -11.54 1.98 -8.80
C ARG A 81 -12.76 2.50 -8.02
N TYR A 82 -12.53 3.17 -6.90
CA TYR A 82 -13.57 3.74 -6.04
C TYR A 82 -13.68 5.26 -6.19
N HIS A 83 -13.37 5.77 -7.39
CA HIS A 83 -13.59 7.17 -7.78
C HIS A 83 -12.85 8.17 -6.89
N GLY A 84 -11.64 7.83 -6.45
CA GLY A 84 -10.82 8.69 -5.61
C GLY A 84 -11.10 8.59 -4.11
N ASN A 85 -11.96 7.67 -3.69
CA ASN A 85 -12.25 7.45 -2.28
C ASN A 85 -11.07 6.72 -1.61
N ILE A 86 -10.29 7.45 -0.82
CA ILE A 86 -9.08 6.92 -0.19
C ILE A 86 -9.42 5.80 0.80
N GLN A 87 -10.43 5.96 1.63
CA GLN A 87 -10.85 4.92 2.58
C GLN A 87 -11.15 3.60 1.87
N LYS A 88 -11.96 3.66 0.82
CA LYS A 88 -12.31 2.46 0.05
C LYS A 88 -11.10 1.88 -0.67
N GLY A 89 -10.22 2.71 -1.19
CA GLY A 89 -8.97 2.26 -1.81
C GLY A 89 -8.08 1.51 -0.83
N LEU A 90 -7.98 2.00 0.41
CA LEU A 90 -7.21 1.33 1.47
C LEU A 90 -7.84 -0.01 1.87
N ILE A 91 -9.16 -0.05 2.03
CA ILE A 91 -9.86 -1.30 2.32
C ILE A 91 -9.59 -2.33 1.23
N ALA A 92 -9.70 -1.92 -0.03
CA ALA A 92 -9.48 -2.80 -1.17
C ALA A 92 -8.01 -3.24 -1.29
N TYR A 93 -7.06 -2.37 -0.93
CA TYR A 93 -5.63 -2.74 -0.87
C TYR A 93 -5.44 -3.92 0.08
N ASN A 94 -6.08 -3.87 1.24
CA ASN A 94 -5.94 -4.88 2.28
C ASN A 94 -6.67 -6.19 1.94
N GLN A 95 -7.92 -6.11 1.46
CA GLN A 95 -8.78 -7.29 1.34
C GLN A 95 -9.29 -7.58 -0.07
N GLY A 96 -8.79 -6.88 -1.08
CA GLY A 96 -9.11 -7.12 -2.49
C GLY A 96 -10.30 -6.32 -3.01
N SER A 97 -11.25 -5.97 -2.17
CA SER A 97 -12.35 -5.08 -2.53
C SER A 97 -12.88 -4.39 -1.28
N ALA A 98 -13.50 -3.24 -1.46
CA ALA A 98 -14.12 -2.53 -0.35
C ALA A 98 -15.57 -2.99 -0.12
N LYS A 99 -16.20 -3.61 -1.13
CA LYS A 99 -17.64 -3.96 -1.08
C LYS A 99 -18.44 -2.75 -0.65
N ASP A 100 -19.30 -2.90 0.35
CA ASP A 100 -20.14 -1.81 0.87
C ASP A 100 -19.52 -1.10 2.07
N LEU A 101 -18.27 -1.43 2.43
CA LEU A 101 -17.64 -0.84 3.58
C LEU A 101 -17.20 0.60 3.32
N THR A 102 -17.42 1.48 4.28
CA THR A 102 -16.95 2.85 4.23
C THR A 102 -15.69 3.04 5.07
N ARG A 103 -15.42 2.13 6.00
CA ARG A 103 -14.21 2.13 6.83
C ARG A 103 -13.94 0.72 7.37
N SER A 104 -12.73 0.46 7.81
CA SER A 104 -12.30 -0.80 8.43
C SER A 104 -11.26 -0.51 9.49
N LYS A 105 -10.98 -1.51 10.36
CA LYS A 105 -9.86 -1.37 11.33
C LYS A 105 -8.55 -1.06 10.62
N TYR A 106 -8.30 -1.72 9.50
CA TYR A 106 -7.09 -1.49 8.70
C TYR A 106 -7.04 -0.05 8.17
N SER A 107 -8.09 0.40 7.50
CA SER A 107 -8.11 1.74 6.92
C SER A 107 -7.99 2.82 8.00
N ASP A 108 -8.63 2.60 9.16
CA ASP A 108 -8.53 3.53 10.29
C ASP A 108 -7.10 3.64 10.81
N LYS A 109 -6.38 2.51 10.91
CA LYS A 109 -4.98 2.49 11.35
C LYS A 109 -4.08 3.25 10.37
N VAL A 110 -4.25 3.01 9.08
CA VAL A 110 -3.47 3.70 8.04
C VAL A 110 -3.73 5.21 8.09
N ILE A 111 -5.00 5.61 8.17
CA ILE A 111 -5.36 7.03 8.21
C ILE A 111 -4.77 7.72 9.45
N LYS A 112 -4.76 7.05 10.61
CA LYS A 112 -4.12 7.61 11.82
C LYS A 112 -2.63 7.88 11.61
N VAL A 113 -1.90 6.93 11.03
CA VAL A 113 -0.48 7.11 10.73
C VAL A 113 -0.29 8.23 9.73
N TYR A 114 -1.12 8.27 8.70
CA TYR A 114 -1.08 9.29 7.67
C TYR A 114 -1.30 10.69 8.26
N GLN A 115 -2.30 10.85 9.12
CA GLN A 115 -2.60 12.12 9.77
C GLN A 115 -1.44 12.59 10.67
N ARG A 116 -0.81 11.67 11.40
CA ARG A 116 0.37 12.00 12.22
C ARG A 116 1.53 12.49 11.37
N ARG A 117 1.75 11.90 10.20
CA ARG A 117 2.79 12.33 9.27
C ARG A 117 2.51 13.74 8.72
N LEU A 118 1.25 14.04 8.43
CA LEU A 118 0.86 15.37 7.96
C LEU A 118 1.11 16.45 9.04
N ILE A 119 0.77 16.15 10.28
CA ILE A 119 1.00 17.06 11.41
C ILE A 119 2.49 17.30 11.59
N ALA A 120 3.30 16.24 11.56
CA ALA A 120 4.76 16.36 11.68
C ALA A 120 5.36 17.22 10.57
N CYS A 121 4.89 17.08 9.33
CA CYS A 121 5.33 17.91 8.22
C CYS A 121 4.94 19.39 8.43
N GLN A 122 3.75 19.66 8.93
CA GLN A 122 3.32 21.02 9.23
C GLN A 122 4.19 21.67 10.31
N ASP A 123 4.51 20.92 11.37
CA ASP A 123 5.39 21.41 12.44
C ASP A 123 6.77 21.74 11.91
N TYR A 124 7.25 20.99 10.93
CA TYR A 124 8.55 21.22 10.31
C TYR A 124 8.59 22.47 9.43
N THR A 125 7.46 22.85 8.86
CA THR A 125 7.37 23.99 7.96
C THR A 125 7.06 25.30 8.66
N MET A 126 6.77 25.24 9.95
CA MET A 126 6.55 26.42 10.79
C MET A 126 7.85 26.89 11.40
#